data_45d40e5afdfacf235dea692fdf637401
#
_entry.id   45d40e5afdfacf235dea692fdf637401
#
_cell.length_a   1.000
_cell.length_b   1.000
_cell.length_c   1.000
_cell.angle_alpha   90.00
_cell.angle_beta   90.00
_cell.angle_gamma   90.00
#
_symmetry.space_group_name_H-M   'P 1'
#
loop_
_entity.id
_entity.type
_entity.pdbx_description
1 polymer ?
#
loop_
_entity_poly.entity_id
_entity_poly.type
_entity_poly.pdbx_seq_one_letter_code
_entity_poly.pdbx_strand_id
1 'polypeptide(L)'
;MYIIAGLGNPTKEYDNTRHNIGFAAIDALADKYGISVSDMKNKALMGKGVINGNKVMLLKPLTYMNLSGEAIRAAVDYYKIDEKSELIVIYDDISLDVGQLRIRKKGSAGGHNGIKNIILHLGHDTFQRIKIGVGEKPKGYDLADYVLGHFSGEELAIMKESLEKVCGAVELMLEGDVDAAMNQYNKKAD
;
A
#
# COMPACT_ATOMS: atom_id res chain seq x y z
N MET A 1 10.26 -4.52 -14.45
CA MET A 1 10.04 -4.97 -13.05
C MET A 1 9.11 -3.98 -12.35
N TYR A 2 8.17 -4.48 -11.57
CA TYR A 2 7.28 -3.64 -10.77
C TYR A 2 7.82 -3.50 -9.35
N ILE A 3 7.65 -2.32 -8.76
CA ILE A 3 7.81 -2.13 -7.33
C ILE A 3 6.42 -2.02 -6.71
N ILE A 4 6.15 -2.86 -5.72
CA ILE A 4 4.90 -2.84 -4.95
C ILE A 4 5.28 -2.46 -3.52
N ALA A 5 4.94 -1.23 -3.13
CA ALA A 5 5.28 -0.68 -1.81
C ALA A 5 4.04 -0.61 -0.94
N GLY A 6 4.12 -1.16 0.26
CA GLY A 6 3.09 -0.99 1.28
C GLY A 6 3.58 -0.05 2.38
N LEU A 7 2.78 0.94 2.72
CA LEU A 7 3.16 1.95 3.70
C LEU A 7 2.79 1.55 5.13
N GLY A 8 3.63 1.94 6.08
CA GLY A 8 3.43 1.69 7.49
C GLY A 8 4.58 2.26 8.31
N ASN A 9 4.50 2.06 9.60
CA ASN A 9 5.57 2.39 10.56
C ASN A 9 6.26 1.11 11.01
N PRO A 10 7.60 1.07 11.04
CA PRO A 10 8.33 -0.09 11.55
C PRO A 10 8.14 -0.21 13.06
N THR A 11 8.40 -1.36 13.60
CA THR A 11 8.28 -1.78 15.00
C THR A 11 6.92 -2.38 15.35
N LYS A 12 6.97 -3.31 16.31
CA LYS A 12 5.81 -4.13 16.70
C LYS A 12 4.63 -3.36 17.26
N GLU A 13 4.89 -2.20 17.85
CA GLU A 13 3.82 -1.38 18.44
C GLU A 13 2.79 -0.90 17.40
N TYR A 14 3.20 -0.84 16.13
CA TYR A 14 2.33 -0.43 15.03
C TYR A 14 1.64 -1.58 14.31
N ASP A 15 1.95 -2.83 14.67
CA ASP A 15 1.30 -4.00 14.06
C ASP A 15 -0.21 -3.95 14.28
N ASN A 16 -0.98 -4.29 13.24
CA ASN A 16 -2.44 -4.28 13.26
C ASN A 16 -3.07 -2.91 13.53
N THR A 17 -2.31 -1.83 13.35
CA THR A 17 -2.88 -0.49 13.34
C THR A 17 -3.45 -0.17 11.96
N ARG A 18 -4.38 0.79 11.92
CA ARG A 18 -5.00 1.24 10.66
C ARG A 18 -3.93 1.75 9.69
N HIS A 19 -2.98 2.52 10.19
CA HIS A 19 -1.92 3.12 9.36
C HIS A 19 -0.95 2.07 8.78
N ASN A 20 -0.89 0.88 9.35
CA ASN A 20 -0.02 -0.21 8.89
C ASN A 20 -0.69 -1.20 7.95
N ILE A 21 -1.90 -0.91 7.47
CA ILE A 21 -2.57 -1.85 6.56
C ILE A 21 -1.78 -2.08 5.27
N GLY A 22 -1.00 -1.09 4.83
CA GLY A 22 -0.09 -1.26 3.68
C GLY A 22 0.99 -2.32 3.94
N PHE A 23 1.58 -2.33 5.14
CA PHE A 23 2.53 -3.38 5.53
C PHE A 23 1.85 -4.75 5.56
N ALA A 24 0.64 -4.83 6.09
CA ALA A 24 -0.13 -6.08 6.10
C ALA A 24 -0.41 -6.58 4.68
N ALA A 25 -0.65 -5.68 3.73
CA ALA A 25 -0.85 -6.03 2.33
C ALA A 25 0.41 -6.65 1.71
N ILE A 26 1.58 -6.08 2.01
CA ILE A 26 2.86 -6.67 1.56
C ILE A 26 3.05 -8.06 2.17
N ASP A 27 2.74 -8.25 3.45
CA ASP A 27 2.84 -9.56 4.10
C ASP A 27 1.89 -10.58 3.45
N ALA A 28 0.67 -10.17 3.09
CA ALA A 28 -0.28 -11.05 2.41
C ALA A 28 0.21 -11.46 1.01
N LEU A 29 0.78 -10.53 0.25
CA LEU A 29 1.38 -10.81 -1.05
C LEU A 29 2.59 -11.74 -0.90
N ALA A 30 3.47 -11.47 0.06
CA ALA A 30 4.64 -12.28 0.34
C ALA A 30 4.25 -13.72 0.69
N ASP A 31 3.26 -13.89 1.54
CA ASP A 31 2.76 -15.19 1.96
C ASP A 31 2.14 -15.96 0.79
N LYS A 32 1.27 -15.32 0.03
CA LYS A 32 0.57 -15.96 -1.09
C LYS A 32 1.51 -16.41 -2.21
N TYR A 33 2.52 -15.62 -2.53
CA TYR A 33 3.41 -15.89 -3.66
C TYR A 33 4.78 -16.43 -3.27
N GLY A 34 4.99 -16.74 -1.99
CA GLY A 34 6.24 -17.33 -1.51
C GLY A 34 7.44 -16.39 -1.64
N ILE A 35 7.25 -15.11 -1.41
CA ILE A 35 8.31 -14.10 -1.51
C ILE A 35 8.78 -13.73 -0.11
N SER A 36 10.09 -13.81 0.13
CA SER A 36 10.70 -13.40 1.40
C SER A 36 11.04 -11.91 1.37
N VAL A 37 10.42 -11.12 2.24
CA VAL A 37 10.65 -9.66 2.34
C VAL A 37 11.58 -9.42 3.54
N SER A 38 12.86 -9.72 3.36
CA SER A 38 13.85 -9.74 4.44
C SER A 38 15.14 -8.97 4.12
N ASP A 39 15.31 -8.49 2.90
CA ASP A 39 16.52 -7.76 2.51
C ASP A 39 16.41 -6.29 2.91
N MET A 40 17.34 -5.82 3.73
CA MET A 40 17.38 -4.43 4.17
C MET A 40 18.20 -3.61 3.18
N LYS A 41 17.54 -2.78 2.37
CA LYS A 41 18.16 -1.98 1.32
C LYS A 41 17.31 -0.76 0.99
N ASN A 42 17.93 0.34 0.56
CA ASN A 42 17.20 1.55 0.17
C ASN A 42 16.27 2.08 1.26
N LYS A 43 16.66 1.98 2.52
CA LYS A 43 15.85 2.39 3.69
C LYS A 43 14.52 1.61 3.79
N ALA A 44 14.51 0.36 3.32
CA ALA A 44 13.32 -0.49 3.28
C ALA A 44 13.65 -1.95 3.53
N LEU A 45 12.65 -2.73 3.90
CA LEU A 45 12.68 -4.18 3.77
C LEU A 45 12.14 -4.56 2.40
N MET A 46 12.86 -5.39 1.69
CA MET A 46 12.58 -5.73 0.30
C MET A 46 12.64 -7.23 0.05
N GLY A 47 11.87 -7.67 -0.93
CA GLY A 47 11.91 -9.04 -1.41
C GLY A 47 11.60 -9.12 -2.90
N LYS A 48 12.49 -9.77 -3.65
CA LYS A 48 12.27 -10.06 -5.07
C LYS A 48 11.45 -11.32 -5.25
N GLY A 49 10.59 -11.30 -6.25
CA GLY A 49 9.83 -12.48 -6.60
C GLY A 49 9.15 -12.36 -7.94
N VAL A 50 8.27 -13.31 -8.20
CA VAL A 50 7.49 -13.37 -9.43
C VAL A 50 6.03 -13.58 -9.06
N ILE A 51 5.15 -12.75 -9.63
CA ILE A 51 3.71 -12.89 -9.50
C ILE A 51 3.13 -12.99 -10.91
N ASN A 52 2.52 -14.15 -11.22
CA ASN A 52 1.94 -14.43 -12.53
C ASN A 52 2.90 -14.11 -13.69
N GLY A 53 4.16 -14.53 -13.57
CA GLY A 53 5.18 -14.32 -14.60
C GLY A 53 5.81 -12.92 -14.60
N ASN A 54 5.36 -12.01 -13.76
CA ASN A 54 5.89 -10.64 -13.67
C ASN A 54 6.92 -10.54 -12.55
N LYS A 55 8.07 -9.97 -12.85
CA LYS A 55 9.11 -9.69 -11.84
C LYS A 55 8.63 -8.55 -10.95
N VAL A 56 8.65 -8.78 -9.65
CA VAL A 56 8.22 -7.79 -8.66
C VAL A 56 9.25 -7.62 -7.55
N MET A 57 9.27 -6.44 -6.98
CA MET A 57 9.96 -6.12 -5.73
C MET A 57 8.90 -5.69 -4.73
N LEU A 58 8.69 -6.49 -3.69
CA LEU A 58 7.85 -6.10 -2.56
C LEU A 58 8.67 -5.25 -1.61
N LEU A 59 8.10 -4.14 -1.13
CA LEU A 59 8.84 -3.14 -0.37
C LEU A 59 8.02 -2.59 0.79
N LYS A 60 8.64 -2.58 1.98
CA LYS A 60 8.12 -1.89 3.17
C LYS A 60 9.11 -0.79 3.54
N PRO A 61 8.78 0.50 3.38
CA PRO A 61 9.65 1.57 3.87
C PRO A 61 9.88 1.46 5.37
N LEU A 62 11.14 1.63 5.81
CA LEU A 62 11.49 1.62 7.25
C LEU A 62 11.76 3.04 7.77
N THR A 63 11.38 4.04 6.99
CA THR A 63 11.62 5.46 7.24
C THR A 63 10.63 6.12 8.19
N TYR A 64 9.68 5.35 8.73
CA TYR A 64 8.42 5.84 9.29
C TYR A 64 7.55 6.51 8.23
N MET A 65 6.26 6.64 8.51
CA MET A 65 5.26 7.04 7.52
C MET A 65 5.58 8.38 6.85
N ASN A 66 5.96 9.38 7.64
CA ASN A 66 6.20 10.75 7.13
C ASN A 66 7.32 10.84 6.11
N LEU A 67 8.22 9.87 6.07
CA LEU A 67 9.40 9.85 5.20
C LEU A 67 9.36 8.70 4.20
N SER A 68 8.18 8.16 3.92
CA SER A 68 8.02 7.04 2.97
C SER A 68 8.61 7.31 1.60
N GLY A 69 8.58 8.57 1.16
CA GLY A 69 9.12 8.97 -0.14
C GLY A 69 10.64 8.80 -0.26
N GLU A 70 11.38 8.86 0.85
CA GLU A 70 12.83 8.64 0.82
C GLU A 70 13.16 7.22 0.36
N ALA A 71 12.48 6.22 0.90
CA ALA A 71 12.69 4.82 0.53
C ALA A 71 12.20 4.53 -0.89
N ILE A 72 11.05 5.07 -1.27
CA ILE A 72 10.48 4.85 -2.60
C ILE A 72 11.35 5.52 -3.67
N ARG A 73 11.79 6.77 -3.46
CA ARG A 73 12.70 7.46 -4.38
C ARG A 73 13.99 6.67 -4.58
N ALA A 74 14.58 6.21 -3.48
CA ALA A 74 15.81 5.42 -3.53
C ALA A 74 15.65 4.14 -4.34
N ALA A 75 14.53 3.41 -4.14
CA ALA A 75 14.26 2.18 -4.87
C ALA A 75 13.96 2.43 -6.36
N VAL A 76 13.17 3.44 -6.67
CA VAL A 76 12.84 3.81 -8.06
C VAL A 76 14.12 4.16 -8.82
N ASP A 77 15.00 4.94 -8.23
CA ASP A 77 16.28 5.32 -8.85
C ASP A 77 17.22 4.13 -9.01
N TYR A 78 17.32 3.29 -7.98
CA TYR A 78 18.22 2.12 -8.00
C TYR A 78 17.82 1.10 -9.07
N TYR A 79 16.52 0.78 -9.16
CA TYR A 79 16.01 -0.21 -10.12
C TYR A 79 15.61 0.40 -11.45
N LYS A 80 15.69 1.72 -11.58
CA LYS A 80 15.41 2.46 -12.83
C LYS A 80 14.06 2.09 -13.45
N ILE A 81 13.03 2.02 -12.63
CA ILE A 81 11.66 1.75 -13.07
C ILE A 81 10.98 3.05 -13.48
N ASP A 82 9.94 2.93 -14.30
CA ASP A 82 9.02 4.01 -14.60
C ASP A 82 7.94 4.07 -13.52
N GLU A 83 7.98 5.09 -12.65
CA GLU A 83 7.04 5.22 -11.54
C GLU A 83 5.59 5.37 -11.97
N LYS A 84 5.32 5.82 -13.18
CA LYS A 84 3.95 5.98 -13.68
C LYS A 84 3.27 4.66 -14.02
N SER A 85 4.05 3.69 -14.50
CA SER A 85 3.53 2.41 -14.96
C SER A 85 3.99 1.21 -14.13
N GLU A 86 5.07 1.32 -13.36
CA GLU A 86 5.71 0.20 -12.67
C GLU A 86 5.77 0.36 -11.14
N LEU A 87 5.16 1.40 -10.59
CA LEU A 87 5.06 1.60 -9.14
C LEU A 87 3.62 1.47 -8.69
N ILE A 88 3.39 0.59 -7.71
CA ILE A 88 2.09 0.45 -7.03
C ILE A 88 2.31 0.71 -5.54
N VAL A 89 1.58 1.68 -4.98
CA VAL A 89 1.65 2.03 -3.56
C VAL A 89 0.35 1.64 -2.87
N ILE A 90 0.45 0.89 -1.78
CA ILE A 90 -0.70 0.39 -1.01
C ILE A 90 -0.72 1.07 0.35
N TYR A 91 -1.85 1.68 0.70
CA TYR A 91 -1.96 2.46 1.93
C TYR A 91 -3.40 2.61 2.42
N ASP A 92 -3.55 3.12 3.64
CA ASP A 92 -4.81 3.32 4.33
C ASP A 92 -5.56 4.57 3.86
N ASP A 93 -6.89 4.50 3.84
CA ASP A 93 -7.76 5.62 3.49
C ASP A 93 -8.93 5.72 4.48
N ILE A 94 -9.04 6.86 5.16
CA ILE A 94 -10.09 7.12 6.15
C ILE A 94 -11.42 7.53 5.52
N SER A 95 -11.46 7.81 4.23
CA SER A 95 -12.69 8.18 3.52
C SER A 95 -13.45 7.00 2.95
N LEU A 96 -12.90 5.79 3.10
CA LEU A 96 -13.50 4.54 2.63
C LEU A 96 -13.93 3.67 3.81
N ASP A 97 -15.04 2.96 3.67
CA ASP A 97 -15.49 1.99 4.66
C ASP A 97 -14.41 0.92 4.90
N VAL A 98 -14.40 0.36 6.11
CA VAL A 98 -13.44 -0.69 6.47
C VAL A 98 -13.46 -1.81 5.43
N GLY A 99 -12.31 -2.09 4.84
CA GLY A 99 -12.13 -3.16 3.87
C GLY A 99 -12.48 -2.80 2.42
N GLN A 100 -13.05 -1.63 2.16
CA GLN A 100 -13.30 -1.19 0.79
C GLN A 100 -11.99 -0.83 0.08
N LEU A 101 -11.85 -1.25 -1.17
CA LEU A 101 -10.68 -0.90 -1.98
C LEU A 101 -11.00 0.25 -2.92
N ARG A 102 -9.98 1.04 -3.21
CA ARG A 102 -10.03 2.06 -4.25
C ARG A 102 -8.71 2.10 -4.99
N ILE A 103 -8.73 1.77 -6.27
CA ILE A 103 -7.55 1.79 -7.14
C ILE A 103 -7.57 3.08 -7.93
N ARG A 104 -6.43 3.75 -8.03
CA ARG A 104 -6.25 4.99 -8.78
C ARG A 104 -4.94 4.97 -9.55
N LYS A 105 -4.89 5.65 -10.69
CA LYS A 105 -3.68 5.86 -11.50
C LYS A 105 -2.90 7.09 -11.07
N LYS A 106 -3.58 8.03 -10.42
CA LYS A 106 -3.03 9.30 -9.94
C LYS A 106 -3.93 9.89 -8.86
N GLY A 107 -3.47 10.89 -8.18
CA GLY A 107 -4.28 11.63 -7.23
C GLY A 107 -3.46 12.34 -6.16
N SER A 108 -4.09 13.30 -5.48
CA SER A 108 -3.49 14.03 -4.38
C SER A 108 -3.26 13.13 -3.16
N ALA A 109 -2.57 13.67 -2.16
CA ALA A 109 -2.32 12.95 -0.91
C ALA A 109 -3.59 12.80 -0.04
N GLY A 110 -4.58 13.67 -0.20
CA GLY A 110 -5.81 13.60 0.60
C GLY A 110 -5.57 13.68 2.11
N GLY A 111 -4.51 14.35 2.54
CA GLY A 111 -4.12 14.44 3.96
C GLY A 111 -3.23 13.31 4.46
N HIS A 112 -2.93 12.30 3.64
CA HIS A 112 -2.06 11.18 4.01
C HIS A 112 -0.58 11.60 3.96
N ASN A 113 0.09 11.62 5.11
CA ASN A 113 1.47 12.12 5.21
C ASN A 113 2.49 11.30 4.41
N GLY A 114 2.32 9.99 4.34
CA GLY A 114 3.20 9.13 3.55
C GLY A 114 3.10 9.45 2.06
N ILE A 115 1.89 9.61 1.54
CA ILE A 115 1.66 9.96 0.14
C ILE A 115 2.18 11.36 -0.17
N LYS A 116 1.97 12.31 0.74
CA LYS A 116 2.53 13.66 0.63
C LYS A 116 4.03 13.64 0.41
N ASN A 117 4.73 12.84 1.22
CA ASN A 117 6.19 12.72 1.12
C ASN A 117 6.62 12.03 -0.18
N ILE A 118 5.88 11.01 -0.63
CA ILE A 118 6.14 10.35 -1.91
C ILE A 118 6.01 11.34 -3.07
N ILE A 119 4.93 12.11 -3.11
CA ILE A 119 4.71 13.13 -4.15
C ILE A 119 5.84 14.16 -4.13
N LEU A 120 6.27 14.59 -2.94
CA LEU A 120 7.40 15.52 -2.79
C LEU A 120 8.68 14.96 -3.42
N HIS A 121 9.00 13.70 -3.14
CA HIS A 121 10.24 13.08 -3.64
C HIS A 121 10.18 12.70 -5.12
N LEU A 122 9.04 12.25 -5.63
CA LEU A 122 8.89 11.92 -7.05
C LEU A 122 8.68 13.15 -7.93
N GLY A 123 8.16 14.23 -7.37
CA GLY A 123 7.88 15.45 -8.10
C GLY A 123 6.55 15.45 -8.87
N HIS A 124 5.74 14.40 -8.72
CA HIS A 124 4.41 14.28 -9.35
C HIS A 124 3.52 13.32 -8.59
N ASP A 125 2.24 13.29 -8.91
CA ASP A 125 1.23 12.44 -8.28
C ASP A 125 0.76 11.27 -9.17
N THR A 126 1.42 11.05 -10.32
CA THR A 126 1.03 10.05 -11.31
C THR A 126 1.74 8.73 -11.06
N PHE A 127 1.26 7.97 -10.10
CA PHE A 127 1.65 6.59 -9.83
C PHE A 127 0.42 5.79 -9.42
N GLN A 128 0.46 4.48 -9.67
CA GLN A 128 -0.66 3.61 -9.34
C GLN A 128 -0.75 3.38 -7.84
N ARG A 129 -1.97 3.28 -7.33
CA ARG A 129 -2.19 3.09 -5.90
C ARG A 129 -3.40 2.21 -5.63
N ILE A 130 -3.31 1.45 -4.55
CA ILE A 130 -4.42 0.73 -3.96
C ILE A 130 -4.67 1.32 -2.58
N LYS A 131 -5.82 1.96 -2.43
CA LYS A 131 -6.27 2.49 -1.14
C LYS A 131 -7.11 1.44 -0.44
N ILE A 132 -6.84 1.20 0.83
CA ILE A 132 -7.60 0.25 1.65
C ILE A 132 -8.35 1.04 2.71
N GLY A 133 -9.67 0.97 2.70
CA GLY A 133 -10.50 1.67 3.65
C GLY A 133 -10.29 1.18 5.07
N VAL A 134 -10.11 2.11 5.99
CA VAL A 134 -9.96 1.83 7.43
C VAL A 134 -11.09 2.43 8.26
N GLY A 135 -12.08 3.00 7.59
CA GLY A 135 -13.23 3.61 8.21
C GLY A 135 -13.03 5.08 8.52
N GLU A 136 -14.13 5.80 8.63
CA GLU A 136 -14.14 7.23 8.92
C GLU A 136 -13.75 7.50 10.37
N LYS A 137 -12.89 8.49 10.55
CA LYS A 137 -12.50 8.98 11.88
C LYS A 137 -13.76 9.50 12.62
N PRO A 138 -13.99 9.05 13.87
CA PRO A 138 -15.09 9.60 14.66
C PRO A 138 -14.96 11.11 14.82
N LYS A 139 -16.08 11.81 14.81
CA LYS A 139 -16.12 13.26 14.96
C LYS A 139 -15.48 13.69 16.28
N GLY A 140 -14.58 14.66 16.22
CA GLY A 140 -13.84 15.14 17.39
C GLY A 140 -12.64 14.29 17.79
N TYR A 141 -12.39 13.15 17.12
CA TYR A 141 -11.23 12.31 17.37
C TYR A 141 -10.01 12.88 16.62
N ASP A 142 -8.83 12.80 17.23
CA ASP A 142 -7.59 13.20 16.58
C ASP A 142 -7.24 12.21 15.44
N LEU A 143 -6.90 12.73 14.26
CA LEU A 143 -6.60 11.89 13.09
C LEU A 143 -5.40 10.97 13.34
N ALA A 144 -4.32 11.50 13.92
CA ALA A 144 -3.12 10.71 14.20
C ALA A 144 -3.43 9.57 15.17
N ASP A 145 -4.18 9.86 16.24
CA ASP A 145 -4.59 8.85 17.21
C ASP A 145 -5.48 7.78 16.57
N TYR A 146 -6.37 8.18 15.67
CA TYR A 146 -7.25 7.24 14.97
C TYR A 146 -6.48 6.26 14.10
N VAL A 147 -5.59 6.76 13.23
CA VAL A 147 -4.85 5.89 12.31
C VAL A 147 -3.79 5.04 13.00
N LEU A 148 -3.29 5.48 14.16
CA LEU A 148 -2.38 4.70 14.99
C LEU A 148 -3.13 3.73 15.93
N GLY A 149 -4.46 3.77 15.93
CA GLY A 149 -5.29 2.84 16.67
C GLY A 149 -5.34 1.45 16.01
N HIS A 150 -5.52 0.44 16.85
CA HIS A 150 -5.61 -0.94 16.39
C HIS A 150 -7.01 -1.26 15.87
N PHE A 151 -7.09 -2.18 14.90
CA PHE A 151 -8.35 -2.73 14.46
C PHE A 151 -9.01 -3.58 15.54
N SER A 152 -10.34 -3.55 15.62
CA SER A 152 -11.11 -4.50 16.44
C SER A 152 -11.03 -5.92 15.83
N GLY A 153 -11.48 -6.92 16.57
CA GLY A 153 -11.56 -8.29 16.08
C GLY A 153 -12.43 -8.42 14.83
N GLU A 154 -13.58 -7.74 14.80
CA GLU A 154 -14.47 -7.72 13.63
C GLU A 154 -13.80 -7.06 12.42
N GLU A 155 -13.14 -5.93 12.64
CA GLU A 155 -12.42 -5.22 11.59
C GLU A 155 -11.27 -6.06 11.03
N LEU A 156 -10.54 -6.80 11.87
CA LEU A 156 -9.46 -7.70 11.41
C LEU A 156 -10.00 -8.80 10.49
N ALA A 157 -11.17 -9.35 10.78
CA ALA A 157 -11.80 -10.35 9.92
C ALA A 157 -12.15 -9.77 8.54
N ILE A 158 -12.70 -8.55 8.51
CA ILE A 158 -12.99 -7.83 7.26
C ILE A 158 -11.70 -7.55 6.50
N MET A 159 -10.65 -7.13 7.20
CA MET A 159 -9.35 -6.83 6.58
C MET A 159 -8.70 -8.05 5.98
N LYS A 160 -8.81 -9.21 6.61
CA LYS A 160 -8.28 -10.46 6.06
C LYS A 160 -8.88 -10.75 4.68
N GLU A 161 -10.20 -10.59 4.54
CA GLU A 161 -10.89 -10.76 3.25
C GLU A 161 -10.46 -9.68 2.26
N SER A 162 -10.34 -8.45 2.71
CA SER A 162 -9.91 -7.33 1.87
C SER A 162 -8.48 -7.54 1.34
N LEU A 163 -7.57 -8.07 2.15
CA LEU A 163 -6.20 -8.36 1.72
C LEU A 163 -6.14 -9.44 0.63
N GLU A 164 -7.05 -10.40 0.65
CA GLU A 164 -7.18 -11.37 -0.46
C GLU A 164 -7.59 -10.67 -1.75
N LYS A 165 -8.49 -9.70 -1.66
CA LYS A 165 -8.90 -8.87 -2.81
C LYS A 165 -7.74 -8.00 -3.32
N VAL A 166 -6.90 -7.49 -2.43
CA VAL A 166 -5.69 -6.74 -2.82
C VAL A 166 -4.78 -7.62 -3.68
N CYS A 167 -4.60 -8.88 -3.32
CA CYS A 167 -3.79 -9.81 -4.12
C CYS A 167 -4.37 -9.98 -5.53
N GLY A 168 -5.68 -10.14 -5.65
CA GLY A 168 -6.36 -10.22 -6.96
C GLY A 168 -6.22 -8.94 -7.79
N ALA A 169 -6.34 -7.79 -7.13
CA ALA A 169 -6.15 -6.49 -7.79
C ALA A 169 -4.74 -6.32 -8.31
N VAL A 170 -3.74 -6.69 -7.51
CA VAL A 170 -2.33 -6.63 -7.91
C VAL A 170 -2.08 -7.50 -9.16
N GLU A 171 -2.64 -8.71 -9.21
CA GLU A 171 -2.50 -9.59 -10.37
C GLU A 171 -2.96 -8.91 -11.66
N LEU A 172 -4.14 -8.26 -11.64
CA LEU A 172 -4.66 -7.53 -12.80
C LEU A 172 -3.79 -6.33 -13.16
N MET A 173 -3.34 -5.59 -12.16
CA MET A 173 -2.48 -4.41 -12.39
C MET A 173 -1.13 -4.79 -12.99
N LEU A 174 -0.56 -5.91 -12.58
CA LEU A 174 0.70 -6.42 -13.14
C LEU A 174 0.57 -6.87 -14.59
N GLU A 175 -0.62 -7.21 -15.04
CA GLU A 175 -0.90 -7.51 -16.44
C GLU A 175 -1.05 -6.25 -17.30
N GLY A 176 -0.92 -5.07 -16.70
CA GLY A 176 -1.09 -3.78 -17.36
C GLY A 176 -2.54 -3.35 -17.50
N ASP A 177 -3.48 -4.05 -16.86
CA ASP A 177 -4.90 -3.78 -16.98
C ASP A 177 -5.45 -3.12 -15.70
N VAL A 178 -4.98 -1.90 -15.44
CA VAL A 178 -5.43 -1.11 -14.27
C VAL A 178 -6.93 -0.80 -14.37
N ASP A 179 -7.45 -0.58 -15.57
CA ASP A 179 -8.87 -0.28 -15.76
C ASP A 179 -9.75 -1.47 -15.38
N ALA A 180 -9.35 -2.70 -15.73
CA ALA A 180 -10.06 -3.90 -15.27
C ALA A 180 -10.02 -4.04 -13.75
N ALA A 181 -8.86 -3.77 -13.14
CA ALA A 181 -8.75 -3.77 -11.68
C ALA A 181 -9.67 -2.73 -11.04
N MET A 182 -9.72 -1.52 -11.58
CA MET A 182 -10.62 -0.46 -11.12
C MET A 182 -12.08 -0.88 -11.25
N ASN A 183 -12.47 -1.44 -12.38
CA ASN A 183 -13.85 -1.89 -12.61
C ASN A 183 -14.28 -2.99 -11.65
N GLN A 184 -13.38 -3.91 -11.33
CA GLN A 184 -13.70 -5.06 -10.47
C GLN A 184 -13.67 -4.71 -8.99
N TYR A 185 -12.71 -3.91 -8.54
CA TYR A 185 -12.44 -3.70 -7.11
C TYR A 185 -12.87 -2.36 -6.53
N ASN A 186 -13.16 -1.35 -7.36
CA ASN A 186 -13.63 -0.04 -6.86
C ASN A 186 -15.12 -0.04 -6.49
N LYS A 187 -15.84 -1.12 -6.76
CA LYS A 187 -17.26 -1.23 -6.43
C LYS A 187 -17.43 -1.35 -4.92
N LYS A 188 -18.42 -0.61 -4.39
CA LYS A 188 -18.86 -0.80 -3.02
C LYS A 188 -19.47 -2.20 -2.89
N ALA A 189 -19.11 -2.93 -1.84
CA ALA A 189 -19.78 -4.20 -1.53
C ALA A 189 -21.25 -3.93 -1.18
N ASP A 190 -22.12 -4.70 -1.76
CA ASP A 190 -23.56 -4.65 -1.46
C ASP A 190 -23.86 -5.16 -0.04
#